data_bcf092c9256fbd1950b4cfc7795ec3e1
#
_entry.id   bcf092c9256fbd1950b4cfc7795ec3e1
#
_cell.length_a   1.000
_cell.length_b   1.000
_cell.length_c   1.000
_cell.angle_alpha   90.00
_cell.angle_beta   90.00
_cell.angle_gamma   90.00
#
_symmetry.space_group_name_H-M   'P 1'
#
loop_
_entity.id
_entity.type
_entity.pdbx_description
1 polymer ?
#
loop_
_entity_poly.entity_id
_entity_poly.type
_entity_poly.pdbx_seq_one_letter_code
_entity_poly.pdbx_strand_id
1 'polypeptide(L)'
;VTAGNPFELPDFYMPYPARLNPHLRQAREQSTQWARDMGMLEGSGIWDERDLAAHDYALLCAYTHPDATPADLALVTDWYVWVFFFDDHFLERFKRTPDREGGKAHLDRLAEFMPMDTSAAVPEPENPVEAGLADLWARTVPRMADGWRARFAESTANLLGESLWELSNIGAHRVPNPVEYIEMRRKVGGAPWSAGLVEFVTGAEVPTPVAASRPMRVLRDAFSDAVHLRNDLFSYQREVEDEGENSNGVLVLERFLECTTQEAADAVNDLLTSRLQQFENTALTELAPLFAESGLDPQACAGVLAYVKGLQDWQSGGHEWHMRSSRYMNERGGADDGTGGGAGTGHGAATGAAGGTPPPPQ
;
A
#
# COMPACT_ATOMS: atom_id res chain seq x y z
N VAL A 1 -6.45 -21.53 -23.07
CA VAL A 1 -7.58 -20.86 -22.41
C VAL A 1 -6.93 -19.95 -21.41
N THR A 2 -6.84 -18.65 -21.71
CA THR A 2 -6.51 -17.63 -20.73
C THR A 2 -7.59 -17.71 -19.65
N ALA A 3 -7.23 -17.98 -18.40
CA ALA A 3 -8.14 -17.87 -17.29
C ALA A 3 -8.63 -16.41 -17.30
N GLY A 4 -9.93 -16.21 -17.56
CA GLY A 4 -10.52 -14.88 -17.45
C GLY A 4 -10.46 -14.42 -16.02
N ASN A 5 -10.44 -13.10 -15.80
CA ASN A 5 -10.55 -12.54 -14.47
C ASN A 5 -11.79 -13.12 -13.76
N PRO A 6 -11.74 -13.36 -12.44
CA PRO A 6 -12.85 -13.93 -11.67
C PRO A 6 -14.11 -13.03 -11.69
N PHE A 7 -13.95 -11.73 -11.93
CA PHE A 7 -15.01 -10.73 -12.14
C PHE A 7 -14.45 -9.56 -12.94
N GLU A 8 -15.33 -8.71 -13.47
CA GLU A 8 -14.96 -7.44 -14.09
C GLU A 8 -14.76 -6.38 -12.99
N LEU A 9 -13.64 -5.63 -13.06
CA LEU A 9 -13.40 -4.53 -12.12
C LEU A 9 -14.52 -3.49 -12.24
N PRO A 10 -15.12 -3.07 -11.12
CA PRO A 10 -16.19 -2.09 -11.13
C PRO A 10 -15.69 -0.69 -11.48
N ASP A 11 -16.61 0.23 -11.83
CA ASP A 11 -16.32 1.64 -11.95
C ASP A 11 -16.03 2.25 -10.58
N PHE A 12 -14.82 2.76 -10.40
CA PHE A 12 -14.38 3.30 -9.12
C PHE A 12 -14.73 4.78 -8.95
N TYR A 13 -15.34 5.12 -7.82
CA TYR A 13 -15.41 6.50 -7.37
C TYR A 13 -14.04 6.97 -6.88
N MET A 14 -13.44 7.96 -7.55
CA MET A 14 -12.14 8.53 -7.17
C MET A 14 -12.20 10.06 -7.34
N PRO A 15 -12.55 10.80 -6.26
CA PRO A 15 -12.77 12.25 -6.36
C PRO A 15 -11.47 13.06 -6.40
N TYR A 16 -10.32 12.43 -6.07
CA TYR A 16 -9.04 13.13 -6.00
C TYR A 16 -8.19 12.81 -7.24
N PRO A 17 -7.52 13.82 -7.86
CA PRO A 17 -6.58 13.56 -8.94
C PRO A 17 -5.30 12.90 -8.40
N ALA A 18 -4.81 11.89 -9.10
CA ALA A 18 -3.49 11.34 -8.83
C ALA A 18 -2.39 12.31 -9.32
N ARG A 19 -1.34 12.47 -8.53
CA ARG A 19 -0.16 13.28 -8.84
C ARG A 19 1.09 12.44 -8.69
N LEU A 20 2.03 12.57 -9.60
CA LEU A 20 3.27 11.80 -9.59
C LEU A 20 4.43 12.66 -9.06
N ASN A 21 5.16 12.12 -8.10
CA ASN A 21 6.39 12.76 -7.60
C ASN A 21 7.47 12.78 -8.69
N PRO A 22 8.13 13.93 -8.96
CA PRO A 22 9.13 14.04 -10.02
C PRO A 22 10.41 13.23 -9.77
N HIS A 23 10.62 12.73 -8.54
CA HIS A 23 11.81 11.98 -8.14
C HIS A 23 11.66 10.45 -8.28
N LEU A 24 10.64 9.96 -8.99
CA LEU A 24 10.37 8.53 -9.19
C LEU A 24 11.60 7.75 -9.65
N ARG A 25 12.32 8.22 -10.68
CA ARG A 25 13.50 7.52 -11.21
C ARG A 25 14.57 7.32 -10.14
N GLN A 26 14.85 8.36 -9.37
CA GLN A 26 15.82 8.30 -8.27
C GLN A 26 15.37 7.31 -7.19
N ALA A 27 14.08 7.30 -6.85
CA ALA A 27 13.53 6.36 -5.87
C ALA A 27 13.65 4.91 -6.33
N ARG A 28 13.38 4.60 -7.61
CA ARG A 28 13.59 3.26 -8.19
C ARG A 28 15.04 2.79 -8.06
N GLU A 29 15.99 3.64 -8.46
CA GLU A 29 17.43 3.31 -8.40
C GLU A 29 17.89 3.06 -6.96
N GLN A 30 17.49 3.94 -6.02
CA GLN A 30 17.88 3.83 -4.62
C GLN A 30 17.25 2.64 -3.91
N SER A 31 15.95 2.39 -4.11
CA SER A 31 15.26 1.28 -3.46
C SER A 31 15.74 -0.09 -4.00
N THR A 32 16.08 -0.18 -5.28
CA THR A 32 16.68 -1.40 -5.84
C THR A 32 18.05 -1.67 -5.20
N GLN A 33 18.88 -0.63 -5.06
CA GLN A 33 20.18 -0.79 -4.40
C GLN A 33 20.00 -1.16 -2.93
N TRP A 34 19.09 -0.49 -2.22
CA TRP A 34 18.79 -0.81 -0.82
C TRP A 34 18.30 -2.26 -0.64
N ALA A 35 17.37 -2.73 -1.48
CA ALA A 35 16.88 -4.11 -1.44
C ALA A 35 18.00 -5.13 -1.67
N ARG A 36 18.96 -4.81 -2.55
CA ARG A 36 20.16 -5.63 -2.77
C ARG A 36 21.05 -5.65 -1.54
N ASP A 37 21.31 -4.49 -0.94
CA ASP A 37 22.15 -4.36 0.26
C ASP A 37 21.55 -5.09 1.47
N MET A 38 20.21 -5.15 1.57
CA MET A 38 19.50 -5.90 2.60
C MET A 38 19.36 -7.40 2.31
N GLY A 39 19.84 -7.87 1.16
CA GLY A 39 19.79 -9.29 0.79
C GLY A 39 18.41 -9.80 0.34
N MET A 40 17.52 -8.90 -0.08
CA MET A 40 16.15 -9.24 -0.49
C MET A 40 16.06 -9.79 -1.91
N LEU A 41 17.05 -9.56 -2.73
CA LEU A 41 17.06 -9.96 -4.15
C LEU A 41 17.81 -11.29 -4.35
N GLU A 42 18.86 -11.30 -5.13
CA GLU A 42 19.58 -12.50 -5.50
C GLU A 42 19.97 -13.36 -4.28
N GLY A 43 19.59 -14.63 -4.30
CA GLY A 43 19.89 -15.59 -3.24
C GLY A 43 18.89 -15.61 -2.08
N SER A 44 17.91 -14.73 -2.03
CA SER A 44 16.83 -14.74 -1.02
C SER A 44 15.88 -15.93 -1.21
N GLY A 45 15.69 -16.36 -2.44
CA GLY A 45 14.71 -17.37 -2.84
C GLY A 45 13.26 -16.85 -2.81
N ILE A 46 13.09 -15.52 -2.66
CA ILE A 46 11.77 -14.85 -2.63
C ILE A 46 11.62 -13.96 -3.87
N TRP A 47 12.53 -13.00 -4.06
CA TRP A 47 12.54 -12.09 -5.20
C TRP A 47 13.87 -12.11 -5.94
N ASP A 48 13.80 -11.76 -7.21
CA ASP A 48 14.95 -11.27 -7.99
C ASP A 48 14.73 -9.79 -8.36
N GLU A 49 15.70 -9.21 -9.10
CA GLU A 49 15.60 -7.80 -9.51
C GLU A 49 14.46 -7.55 -10.50
N ARG A 50 14.05 -8.57 -11.28
CA ARG A 50 12.94 -8.47 -12.24
C ARG A 50 11.60 -8.43 -11.51
N ASP A 51 11.47 -9.21 -10.43
CA ASP A 51 10.27 -9.20 -9.59
C ASP A 51 10.07 -7.82 -8.98
N LEU A 52 11.12 -7.26 -8.38
CA LEU A 52 11.07 -5.92 -7.80
C LEU A 52 10.74 -4.84 -8.85
N ALA A 53 11.36 -4.91 -10.02
CA ALA A 53 11.10 -3.98 -11.12
C ALA A 53 9.66 -4.09 -11.66
N ALA A 54 9.13 -5.30 -11.75
CA ALA A 54 7.76 -5.55 -12.23
C ALA A 54 6.69 -5.04 -11.24
N HIS A 55 6.93 -5.18 -9.94
CA HIS A 55 6.01 -4.68 -8.90
C HIS A 55 6.03 -3.17 -8.78
N ASP A 56 7.19 -2.54 -8.99
CA ASP A 56 7.40 -1.09 -9.01
C ASP A 56 6.83 -0.34 -7.80
N TYR A 57 7.31 -0.69 -6.60
CA TYR A 57 6.86 -0.03 -5.36
C TYR A 57 7.31 1.43 -5.28
N ALA A 58 8.36 1.83 -6.01
CA ALA A 58 8.73 3.23 -6.14
C ALA A 58 7.64 4.04 -6.87
N LEU A 59 6.97 3.44 -7.87
CA LEU A 59 5.82 4.08 -8.53
C LEU A 59 4.64 4.23 -7.55
N LEU A 60 4.36 3.22 -6.73
CA LEU A 60 3.38 3.33 -5.65
C LEU A 60 3.69 4.53 -4.75
N CYS A 61 4.91 4.61 -4.23
CA CYS A 61 5.30 5.67 -3.31
C CYS A 61 5.33 7.05 -3.98
N ALA A 62 5.75 7.14 -5.25
CA ALA A 62 5.74 8.40 -6.00
C ALA A 62 4.32 8.93 -6.25
N TYR A 63 3.33 8.05 -6.44
CA TYR A 63 1.92 8.44 -6.53
C TYR A 63 1.31 8.76 -5.17
N THR A 64 1.62 7.98 -4.13
CA THR A 64 1.01 8.13 -2.80
C THR A 64 1.65 9.26 -1.98
N HIS A 65 2.86 9.68 -2.33
CA HIS A 65 3.61 10.76 -1.67
C HIS A 65 4.15 11.77 -2.71
N PRO A 66 3.24 12.45 -3.46
CA PRO A 66 3.63 13.27 -4.60
C PRO A 66 4.48 14.49 -4.24
N ASP A 67 4.40 14.98 -2.99
CA ASP A 67 5.12 16.15 -2.50
C ASP A 67 6.32 15.78 -1.61
N ALA A 68 6.66 14.50 -1.47
CA ALA A 68 7.81 14.05 -0.69
C ALA A 68 9.13 14.56 -1.27
N THR A 69 10.07 14.91 -0.38
CA THR A 69 11.45 15.20 -0.79
C THR A 69 12.10 13.94 -1.39
N PRO A 70 13.19 14.08 -2.21
CA PRO A 70 13.88 12.90 -2.74
C PRO A 70 14.31 11.91 -1.66
N ALA A 71 14.81 12.41 -0.52
CA ALA A 71 15.27 11.58 0.59
C ALA A 71 14.12 10.87 1.32
N ASP A 72 13.00 11.56 1.53
CA ASP A 72 11.84 10.98 2.19
C ASP A 72 11.11 9.99 1.27
N LEU A 73 11.04 10.28 -0.04
CA LEU A 73 10.49 9.36 -1.03
C LEU A 73 11.31 8.06 -1.07
N ALA A 74 12.63 8.15 -1.07
CA ALA A 74 13.51 6.98 -1.03
C ALA A 74 13.26 6.15 0.23
N LEU A 75 13.24 6.77 1.41
CA LEU A 75 13.02 6.07 2.68
C LEU A 75 11.63 5.41 2.75
N VAL A 76 10.59 6.11 2.31
CA VAL A 76 9.24 5.52 2.28
C VAL A 76 9.17 4.38 1.26
N THR A 77 9.83 4.52 0.10
CA THR A 77 9.92 3.43 -0.87
C THR A 77 10.59 2.20 -0.27
N ASP A 78 11.69 2.36 0.47
CA ASP A 78 12.36 1.25 1.16
C ASP A 78 11.41 0.56 2.16
N TRP A 79 10.58 1.32 2.90
CA TRP A 79 9.55 0.76 3.78
C TRP A 79 8.52 -0.09 3.03
N TYR A 80 8.04 0.37 1.86
CA TYR A 80 7.08 -0.41 1.07
C TYR A 80 7.73 -1.62 0.42
N VAL A 81 8.97 -1.53 -0.07
CA VAL A 81 9.74 -2.69 -0.53
C VAL A 81 9.85 -3.72 0.59
N TRP A 82 10.18 -3.28 1.82
CA TRP A 82 10.29 -4.17 2.97
C TRP A 82 8.99 -4.86 3.32
N VAL A 83 7.86 -4.14 3.38
CA VAL A 83 6.58 -4.74 3.79
C VAL A 83 6.07 -5.77 2.79
N PHE A 84 6.22 -5.51 1.50
CA PHE A 84 5.83 -6.47 0.47
C PHE A 84 6.80 -7.66 0.39
N PHE A 85 8.10 -7.44 0.63
CA PHE A 85 9.04 -8.53 0.75
C PHE A 85 8.76 -9.39 1.97
N PHE A 86 8.43 -8.78 3.11
CA PHE A 86 8.00 -9.49 4.32
C PHE A 86 6.79 -10.37 4.05
N ASP A 87 5.76 -9.85 3.37
CA ASP A 87 4.54 -10.58 3.05
C ASP A 87 4.83 -11.82 2.19
N ASP A 88 5.57 -11.65 1.08
CA ASP A 88 5.96 -12.75 0.20
C ASP A 88 6.91 -13.74 0.91
N HIS A 89 7.82 -13.26 1.77
CA HIS A 89 8.67 -14.13 2.59
C HIS A 89 7.84 -14.94 3.59
N PHE A 90 6.88 -14.33 4.26
CA PHE A 90 6.01 -15.01 5.21
C PHE A 90 5.12 -16.03 4.52
N LEU A 91 4.57 -15.71 3.34
CA LEU A 91 3.82 -16.63 2.50
C LEU A 91 4.65 -17.89 2.18
N GLU A 92 5.84 -17.72 1.63
CA GLU A 92 6.69 -18.84 1.21
C GLU A 92 7.18 -19.70 2.38
N ARG A 93 7.47 -19.08 3.53
CA ARG A 93 8.07 -19.78 4.66
C ARG A 93 7.05 -20.42 5.62
N PHE A 94 5.88 -19.80 5.80
CA PHE A 94 4.95 -20.17 6.87
C PHE A 94 3.51 -20.41 6.42
N LYS A 95 3.04 -19.84 5.29
CA LYS A 95 1.66 -20.02 4.82
C LYS A 95 1.52 -21.17 3.85
N ARG A 96 2.40 -21.36 2.86
CA ARG A 96 2.33 -22.46 1.87
C ARG A 96 2.41 -23.84 2.51
N THR A 97 3.23 -23.99 3.53
CA THR A 97 3.21 -25.15 4.42
C THR A 97 2.89 -24.60 5.81
N PRO A 98 1.61 -24.66 6.27
CA PRO A 98 1.19 -23.95 7.47
C PRO A 98 2.05 -24.28 8.70
N ASP A 99 2.83 -23.29 9.13
CA ASP A 99 3.68 -23.34 10.33
C ASP A 99 3.39 -22.12 11.22
N ARG A 100 2.37 -22.25 12.06
CA ARG A 100 1.96 -21.20 12.97
C ARG A 100 2.99 -20.91 14.07
N GLU A 101 3.69 -21.94 14.55
CA GLU A 101 4.67 -21.78 15.63
C GLU A 101 5.93 -21.08 15.11
N GLY A 102 6.44 -21.49 13.95
CA GLY A 102 7.56 -20.84 13.28
C GLY A 102 7.22 -19.40 12.87
N GLY A 103 6.02 -19.18 12.29
CA GLY A 103 5.57 -17.83 11.98
C GLY A 103 5.48 -16.92 13.19
N LYS A 104 4.94 -17.42 14.33
CA LYS A 104 4.91 -16.65 15.56
C LYS A 104 6.31 -16.34 16.10
N ALA A 105 7.22 -17.31 16.11
CA ALA A 105 8.59 -17.11 16.57
C ALA A 105 9.31 -16.06 15.70
N HIS A 106 9.10 -16.10 14.38
CA HIS A 106 9.63 -15.09 13.46
C HIS A 106 9.13 -13.68 13.79
N LEU A 107 7.82 -13.50 14.02
CA LEU A 107 7.25 -12.20 14.37
C LEU A 107 7.69 -11.71 15.76
N ASP A 108 7.76 -12.61 16.75
CA ASP A 108 8.24 -12.27 18.09
C ASP A 108 9.69 -11.73 18.01
N ARG A 109 10.54 -12.32 17.16
CA ARG A 109 11.90 -11.87 16.95
C ARG A 109 11.96 -10.51 16.22
N LEU A 110 11.08 -10.24 15.26
CA LEU A 110 11.03 -8.92 14.58
C LEU A 110 10.78 -7.77 15.57
N ALA A 111 10.06 -8.01 16.66
CA ALA A 111 9.83 -6.99 17.68
C ALA A 111 11.14 -6.48 18.33
N GLU A 112 12.19 -7.29 18.37
CA GLU A 112 13.49 -6.91 18.92
C GLU A 112 14.23 -5.86 18.08
N PHE A 113 13.85 -5.71 16.79
CA PHE A 113 14.40 -4.72 15.86
C PHE A 113 13.65 -3.38 15.89
N MET A 114 12.65 -3.23 16.75
CA MET A 114 11.84 -2.01 16.91
C MET A 114 11.96 -1.41 18.32
N PRO A 115 13.17 -1.11 18.81
CA PRO A 115 13.33 -0.55 20.15
C PRO A 115 12.74 0.87 20.22
N MET A 116 11.97 1.16 21.28
CA MET A 116 11.48 2.51 21.57
C MET A 116 12.60 3.45 22.01
N ASP A 117 13.57 2.93 22.72
CA ASP A 117 14.84 3.62 22.99
C ASP A 117 15.74 3.52 21.76
N THR A 118 15.89 4.60 21.04
CA THR A 118 16.69 4.67 19.80
C THR A 118 18.19 4.48 20.03
N SER A 119 18.64 4.47 21.27
CA SER A 119 20.04 4.16 21.65
C SER A 119 20.27 2.69 22.00
N ALA A 120 19.20 1.89 22.13
CA ALA A 120 19.28 0.49 22.44
C ALA A 120 19.93 -0.31 21.29
N ALA A 121 20.80 -1.25 21.65
CA ALA A 121 21.35 -2.19 20.68
C ALA A 121 20.27 -3.16 20.21
N VAL A 122 20.25 -3.46 18.91
CA VAL A 122 19.41 -4.51 18.31
C VAL A 122 20.24 -5.77 18.10
N PRO A 123 19.60 -6.96 18.01
CA PRO A 123 20.30 -8.19 17.69
C PRO A 123 20.95 -8.15 16.31
N GLU A 124 21.91 -9.05 16.06
CA GLU A 124 22.44 -9.24 14.71
C GLU A 124 21.35 -9.85 13.83
N PRO A 125 21.03 -9.25 12.67
CA PRO A 125 20.03 -9.79 11.74
C PRO A 125 20.45 -11.15 11.17
N GLU A 126 19.52 -12.10 11.11
CA GLU A 126 19.73 -13.45 10.58
C GLU A 126 19.13 -13.65 9.18
N ASN A 127 18.32 -12.73 8.73
CA ASN A 127 17.63 -12.79 7.42
C ASN A 127 17.34 -11.39 6.86
N PRO A 128 16.97 -11.27 5.57
CA PRO A 128 16.73 -9.98 4.94
C PRO A 128 15.60 -9.15 5.55
N VAL A 129 14.58 -9.81 6.13
CA VAL A 129 13.46 -9.12 6.78
C VAL A 129 13.94 -8.39 8.03
N GLU A 130 14.76 -9.06 8.86
CA GLU A 130 15.35 -8.47 10.06
C GLU A 130 16.34 -7.34 9.71
N ALA A 131 17.20 -7.56 8.72
CA ALA A 131 18.15 -6.56 8.25
C ALA A 131 17.45 -5.28 7.76
N GLY A 132 16.41 -5.44 6.93
CA GLY A 132 15.63 -4.31 6.43
C GLY A 132 14.92 -3.56 7.53
N LEU A 133 14.28 -4.25 8.47
CA LEU A 133 13.59 -3.62 9.60
C LEU A 133 14.54 -2.84 10.52
N ALA A 134 15.70 -3.42 10.84
CA ALA A 134 16.71 -2.75 11.64
C ALA A 134 17.18 -1.43 11.01
N ASP A 135 17.50 -1.45 9.72
CA ASP A 135 17.94 -0.27 8.97
C ASP A 135 16.84 0.79 8.90
N LEU A 136 15.62 0.40 8.53
CA LEU A 136 14.49 1.31 8.40
C LEU A 136 14.10 1.96 9.73
N TRP A 137 14.05 1.18 10.80
CA TRP A 137 13.73 1.68 12.14
C TRP A 137 14.74 2.74 12.59
N ALA A 138 16.03 2.44 12.44
CA ALA A 138 17.11 3.35 12.81
C ALA A 138 17.09 4.68 12.01
N ARG A 139 16.69 4.66 10.74
CA ARG A 139 16.60 5.86 9.88
C ARG A 139 15.34 6.68 10.08
N THR A 140 14.24 6.08 10.57
CA THR A 140 12.93 6.70 10.63
C THR A 140 12.61 7.25 12.01
N VAL A 141 12.67 6.41 13.03
CA VAL A 141 12.12 6.67 14.36
C VAL A 141 12.82 7.82 15.09
N PRO A 142 14.16 8.02 15.02
CA PRO A 142 14.82 9.15 15.68
C PRO A 142 14.39 10.53 15.20
N ARG A 143 13.77 10.62 14.01
CA ARG A 143 13.33 11.89 13.41
C ARG A 143 11.97 12.38 13.93
N MET A 144 11.27 11.57 14.74
CA MET A 144 9.89 11.80 15.15
C MET A 144 9.78 11.85 16.68
N ALA A 145 8.74 12.52 17.18
CA ALA A 145 8.47 12.60 18.62
C ALA A 145 7.88 11.29 19.18
N ASP A 146 7.91 11.14 20.50
CA ASP A 146 7.50 9.91 21.20
C ASP A 146 6.04 9.51 20.91
N GLY A 147 5.16 10.50 20.76
CA GLY A 147 3.75 10.23 20.44
C GLY A 147 3.56 9.55 19.09
N TRP A 148 4.27 10.01 18.05
CA TRP A 148 4.27 9.36 16.75
C TRP A 148 4.94 7.99 16.80
N ARG A 149 6.10 7.89 17.46
CA ARG A 149 6.84 6.63 17.60
C ARG A 149 5.99 5.53 18.19
N ALA A 150 5.24 5.83 19.27
CA ALA A 150 4.34 4.87 19.90
C ALA A 150 3.25 4.38 18.93
N ARG A 151 2.60 5.30 18.21
CA ARG A 151 1.57 4.94 17.23
C ARG A 151 2.13 4.13 16.05
N PHE A 152 3.32 4.48 15.57
CA PHE A 152 3.96 3.79 14.46
C PHE A 152 4.46 2.41 14.86
N ALA A 153 5.03 2.26 16.06
CA ALA A 153 5.42 0.96 16.60
C ALA A 153 4.21 0.03 16.75
N GLU A 154 3.10 0.54 17.29
CA GLU A 154 1.85 -0.22 17.41
C GLU A 154 1.30 -0.65 16.04
N SER A 155 1.23 0.27 15.07
CA SER A 155 0.72 -0.05 13.73
C SER A 155 1.63 -1.01 12.97
N THR A 156 2.94 -0.93 13.16
CA THR A 156 3.90 -1.89 12.58
C THR A 156 3.74 -3.28 13.20
N ALA A 157 3.65 -3.36 14.53
CA ALA A 157 3.41 -4.64 15.21
C ALA A 157 2.07 -5.27 14.82
N ASN A 158 1.03 -4.46 14.67
CA ASN A 158 -0.29 -4.90 14.23
C ASN A 158 -0.26 -5.41 12.78
N LEU A 159 0.42 -4.70 11.87
CA LEU A 159 0.64 -5.12 10.49
C LEU A 159 1.30 -6.50 10.43
N LEU A 160 2.37 -6.71 11.17
CA LEU A 160 3.05 -8.01 11.26
C LEU A 160 2.11 -9.11 11.80
N GLY A 161 1.26 -8.76 12.77
CA GLY A 161 0.29 -9.66 13.38
C GLY A 161 -0.83 -10.11 12.43
N GLU A 162 -1.11 -9.39 11.33
CA GLU A 162 -2.08 -9.76 10.30
C GLU A 162 -1.77 -11.14 9.73
N SER A 163 -0.51 -11.41 9.43
CA SER A 163 -0.07 -12.70 8.86
C SER A 163 -0.41 -13.90 9.73
N LEU A 164 -0.41 -13.77 11.06
CA LEU A 164 -0.85 -14.85 11.97
C LEU A 164 -2.38 -15.02 12.00
N TRP A 165 -3.12 -13.92 11.86
CA TRP A 165 -4.59 -13.98 11.78
C TRP A 165 -5.02 -14.67 10.49
N GLU A 166 -4.44 -14.32 9.37
CA GLU A 166 -4.66 -14.95 8.06
C GLU A 166 -4.28 -16.45 8.11
N LEU A 167 -3.09 -16.78 8.60
CA LEU A 167 -2.65 -18.17 8.75
C LEU A 167 -3.60 -18.99 9.64
N SER A 168 -4.17 -18.36 10.66
CA SER A 168 -5.17 -19.01 11.53
C SER A 168 -6.49 -19.27 10.80
N ASN A 169 -6.94 -18.33 9.94
CA ASN A 169 -8.14 -18.49 9.11
C ASN A 169 -7.93 -19.59 8.06
N ILE A 170 -6.77 -19.62 7.41
CA ILE A 170 -6.39 -20.67 6.44
C ILE A 170 -6.41 -22.03 7.15
N GLY A 171 -5.72 -22.17 8.27
CA GLY A 171 -5.65 -23.43 9.03
C GLY A 171 -6.99 -23.93 9.57
N ALA A 172 -7.91 -23.02 9.86
CA ALA A 172 -9.28 -23.34 10.29
C ALA A 172 -10.28 -23.49 9.12
N HIS A 173 -9.85 -23.25 7.88
CA HIS A 173 -10.72 -23.16 6.70
C HIS A 173 -11.90 -22.21 6.91
N ARG A 174 -11.63 -21.06 7.56
CA ARG A 174 -12.66 -20.13 7.99
C ARG A 174 -12.59 -18.84 7.20
N VAL A 175 -13.72 -18.43 6.64
CA VAL A 175 -13.93 -17.08 6.11
C VAL A 175 -14.55 -16.25 7.23
N PRO A 176 -13.96 -15.09 7.63
CA PRO A 176 -14.53 -14.23 8.65
C PRO A 176 -15.88 -13.64 8.19
N ASN A 177 -16.74 -13.22 9.12
CA ASN A 177 -17.92 -12.45 8.76
C ASN A 177 -17.53 -10.97 8.46
N PRO A 178 -18.39 -10.20 7.75
CA PRO A 178 -18.04 -8.84 7.33
C PRO A 178 -17.68 -7.88 8.48
N VAL A 179 -18.32 -7.99 9.64
CA VAL A 179 -18.03 -7.13 10.79
C VAL A 179 -16.63 -7.44 11.34
N GLU A 180 -16.35 -8.72 11.61
CA GLU A 180 -15.03 -9.17 12.04
C GLU A 180 -13.94 -8.76 11.03
N TYR A 181 -14.22 -8.96 9.74
CA TYR A 181 -13.28 -8.62 8.68
C TYR A 181 -12.88 -7.15 8.69
N ILE A 182 -13.86 -6.24 8.68
CA ILE A 182 -13.61 -4.80 8.69
C ILE A 182 -12.88 -4.37 9.98
N GLU A 183 -13.29 -4.86 11.14
CA GLU A 183 -12.65 -4.53 12.41
C GLU A 183 -11.19 -5.01 12.46
N MET A 184 -10.94 -6.23 12.00
CA MET A 184 -9.59 -6.79 11.95
C MET A 184 -8.71 -6.04 10.96
N ARG A 185 -9.19 -5.74 9.74
CA ARG A 185 -8.42 -4.98 8.74
C ARG A 185 -8.05 -3.57 9.23
N ARG A 186 -8.93 -2.88 9.95
CA ARG A 186 -8.62 -1.59 10.60
C ARG A 186 -7.53 -1.70 11.67
N LYS A 187 -7.47 -2.83 12.35
CA LYS A 187 -6.50 -3.04 13.42
C LYS A 187 -5.16 -3.53 12.89
N VAL A 188 -5.17 -4.55 12.04
CA VAL A 188 -3.95 -5.29 11.66
C VAL A 188 -3.50 -5.03 10.22
N GLY A 189 -4.31 -4.42 9.37
CA GLY A 189 -3.94 -4.15 7.99
C GLY A 189 -2.92 -3.03 7.82
N GLY A 190 -2.33 -2.94 6.61
CA GLY A 190 -1.26 -2.01 6.28
C GLY A 190 -1.66 -0.53 6.21
N ALA A 191 -2.96 -0.19 6.16
CA ALA A 191 -3.39 1.19 5.99
C ALA A 191 -3.11 2.08 7.22
N PRO A 192 -3.31 1.67 8.49
CA PRO A 192 -2.91 2.48 9.64
C PRO A 192 -1.40 2.75 9.68
N TRP A 193 -0.59 1.79 9.29
CA TRP A 193 0.85 1.93 9.14
C TRP A 193 1.21 2.92 8.02
N SER A 194 0.55 2.82 6.85
CA SER A 194 0.70 3.76 5.74
C SER A 194 0.33 5.19 6.14
N ALA A 195 -0.73 5.37 6.94
CA ALA A 195 -1.10 6.68 7.48
C ALA A 195 0.01 7.27 8.39
N GLY A 196 0.71 6.44 9.14
CA GLY A 196 1.88 6.84 9.92
C GLY A 196 3.03 7.36 9.04
N LEU A 197 3.28 6.73 7.90
CA LEU A 197 4.28 7.19 6.93
C LEU A 197 3.86 8.47 6.22
N VAL A 198 2.56 8.67 5.95
CA VAL A 198 2.04 9.96 5.44
C VAL A 198 2.35 11.09 6.44
N GLU A 199 2.10 10.87 7.73
CA GLU A 199 2.42 11.83 8.78
C GLU A 199 3.92 12.14 8.85
N PHE A 200 4.76 11.11 8.74
CA PHE A 200 6.22 11.25 8.67
C PHE A 200 6.68 12.13 7.49
N VAL A 201 6.18 11.85 6.28
CA VAL A 201 6.59 12.56 5.05
C VAL A 201 6.11 14.02 5.04
N THR A 202 4.92 14.29 5.57
CA THR A 202 4.40 15.67 5.64
C THR A 202 5.18 16.54 6.63
N GLY A 203 6.00 15.93 7.50
CA GLY A 203 6.82 16.64 8.49
C GLY A 203 5.99 17.37 9.55
N ALA A 204 4.73 17.04 9.66
CA ALA A 204 3.78 17.68 10.56
C ALA A 204 3.11 16.62 11.43
N GLU A 205 3.63 16.43 12.64
CA GLU A 205 3.05 15.51 13.59
C GLU A 205 1.70 16.00 14.08
N VAL A 206 0.68 15.15 13.98
CA VAL A 206 -0.65 15.44 14.53
C VAL A 206 -0.56 15.39 16.05
N PRO A 207 -0.94 16.47 16.77
CA PRO A 207 -0.91 16.46 18.23
C PRO A 207 -1.72 15.28 18.80
N THR A 208 -1.18 14.59 19.79
CA THR A 208 -1.79 13.36 20.35
C THR A 208 -3.27 13.53 20.75
N PRO A 209 -3.71 14.62 21.41
CA PRO A 209 -5.14 14.82 21.72
C PRO A 209 -6.00 14.96 20.46
N VAL A 210 -5.47 15.59 19.41
CA VAL A 210 -6.15 15.74 18.11
C VAL A 210 -6.25 14.40 17.41
N ALA A 211 -5.15 13.64 17.33
CA ALA A 211 -5.13 12.30 16.75
C ALA A 211 -6.14 11.35 17.42
N ALA A 212 -6.36 11.49 18.72
CA ALA A 212 -7.35 10.73 19.49
C ALA A 212 -8.79 11.24 19.36
N SER A 213 -9.02 12.39 18.72
CA SER A 213 -10.36 12.95 18.55
C SER A 213 -11.24 12.10 17.64
N ARG A 214 -12.57 12.21 17.79
CA ARG A 214 -13.52 11.49 16.94
C ARG A 214 -13.34 11.78 15.45
N PRO A 215 -13.25 13.05 14.99
CA PRO A 215 -13.08 13.33 13.56
C PRO A 215 -11.82 12.69 12.97
N MET A 216 -10.68 12.75 13.66
CA MET A 216 -9.44 12.15 13.20
C MET A 216 -9.50 10.62 13.17
N ARG A 217 -10.19 10.00 14.12
CA ARG A 217 -10.43 8.55 14.08
C ARG A 217 -11.31 8.16 12.89
N VAL A 218 -12.38 8.92 12.62
CA VAL A 218 -13.25 8.67 11.46
C VAL A 218 -12.48 8.80 10.15
N LEU A 219 -11.65 9.83 10.00
CA LEU A 219 -10.80 9.99 8.82
C LEU A 219 -9.85 8.81 8.63
N ARG A 220 -9.20 8.36 9.71
CA ARG A 220 -8.28 7.23 9.68
C ARG A 220 -8.98 5.91 9.38
N ASP A 221 -10.15 5.67 9.98
CA ASP A 221 -10.92 4.46 9.75
C ASP A 221 -11.49 4.42 8.33
N ALA A 222 -12.02 5.54 7.82
CA ALA A 222 -12.49 5.66 6.44
C ALA A 222 -11.36 5.49 5.42
N PHE A 223 -10.18 6.07 5.69
CA PHE A 223 -8.97 5.84 4.92
C PHE A 223 -8.57 4.37 4.91
N SER A 224 -8.52 3.74 6.08
CA SER A 224 -8.14 2.34 6.22
C SER A 224 -9.09 1.41 5.46
N ASP A 225 -10.40 1.59 5.63
CA ASP A 225 -11.41 0.81 4.90
C ASP A 225 -11.27 0.99 3.39
N ALA A 226 -11.11 2.23 2.93
CA ALA A 226 -11.00 2.52 1.49
C ALA A 226 -9.74 1.88 0.88
N VAL A 227 -8.61 1.92 1.58
CA VAL A 227 -7.36 1.28 1.12
C VAL A 227 -7.51 -0.23 1.03
N HIS A 228 -8.05 -0.88 2.07
CA HIS A 228 -8.18 -2.33 2.12
C HIS A 228 -9.24 -2.85 1.13
N LEU A 229 -10.42 -2.24 1.07
CA LEU A 229 -11.49 -2.66 0.15
C LEU A 229 -11.05 -2.51 -1.32
N ARG A 230 -10.29 -1.46 -1.63
CA ARG A 230 -9.70 -1.32 -2.97
C ARG A 230 -8.67 -2.41 -3.24
N ASN A 231 -7.78 -2.66 -2.31
CA ASN A 231 -6.79 -3.71 -2.44
C ASN A 231 -7.46 -5.06 -2.69
N ASP A 232 -8.51 -5.41 -1.92
CA ASP A 232 -9.24 -6.67 -2.05
C ASP A 232 -9.84 -6.88 -3.45
N LEU A 233 -10.34 -5.81 -4.08
CA LEU A 233 -10.86 -5.88 -5.46
C LEU A 233 -9.75 -6.21 -6.48
N PHE A 234 -8.56 -5.64 -6.32
CA PHE A 234 -7.45 -5.89 -7.24
C PHE A 234 -6.69 -7.17 -6.95
N SER A 235 -6.60 -7.57 -5.68
CA SER A 235 -5.79 -8.72 -5.23
C SER A 235 -6.55 -10.05 -5.20
N TYR A 236 -7.86 -10.05 -5.42
CA TYR A 236 -8.72 -11.24 -5.27
C TYR A 236 -8.17 -12.49 -5.98
N GLN A 237 -7.81 -12.37 -7.25
CA GLN A 237 -7.29 -13.50 -8.03
C GLN A 237 -6.05 -14.08 -7.40
N ARG A 238 -5.09 -13.23 -7.04
CA ARG A 238 -3.84 -13.65 -6.43
C ARG A 238 -4.09 -14.25 -5.04
N GLU A 239 -4.78 -13.54 -4.17
CA GLU A 239 -4.95 -13.94 -2.77
C GLU A 239 -5.85 -15.18 -2.64
N VAL A 240 -7.01 -15.16 -3.30
CA VAL A 240 -8.03 -16.20 -3.10
C VAL A 240 -7.79 -17.41 -4.00
N GLU A 241 -7.50 -17.20 -5.30
CA GLU A 241 -7.37 -18.30 -6.27
C GLU A 241 -5.97 -18.92 -6.27
N ASP A 242 -4.90 -18.10 -6.16
CA ASP A 242 -3.53 -18.59 -6.27
C ASP A 242 -2.92 -18.94 -4.90
N GLU A 243 -3.17 -18.14 -3.86
CA GLU A 243 -2.59 -18.29 -2.52
C GLU A 243 -3.52 -19.01 -1.53
N GLY A 244 -4.83 -19.09 -1.83
CA GLY A 244 -5.81 -19.75 -0.96
C GLY A 244 -6.16 -18.97 0.29
N GLU A 245 -6.01 -17.62 0.24
CA GLU A 245 -6.34 -16.73 1.34
C GLU A 245 -7.87 -16.67 1.57
N ASN A 246 -8.28 -16.61 2.84
CA ASN A 246 -9.68 -16.55 3.26
C ASN A 246 -10.11 -15.17 3.77
N SER A 247 -9.19 -14.21 3.78
CA SER A 247 -9.37 -12.89 4.38
C SER A 247 -9.36 -11.79 3.32
N ASN A 248 -10.20 -11.93 2.29
CA ASN A 248 -10.43 -10.93 1.24
C ASN A 248 -11.89 -10.47 1.27
N GLY A 249 -12.15 -9.17 1.20
CA GLY A 249 -13.48 -8.57 1.33
C GLY A 249 -14.49 -9.06 0.30
N VAL A 250 -14.06 -9.35 -0.95
CA VAL A 250 -14.94 -9.90 -1.98
C VAL A 250 -15.38 -11.31 -1.59
N LEU A 251 -14.45 -12.18 -1.18
CA LEU A 251 -14.78 -13.53 -0.70
C LEU A 251 -15.67 -13.50 0.54
N VAL A 252 -15.40 -12.58 1.47
CA VAL A 252 -16.20 -12.40 2.70
C VAL A 252 -17.64 -12.06 2.37
N LEU A 253 -17.86 -11.10 1.44
CA LEU A 253 -19.24 -10.73 1.04
C LEU A 253 -19.91 -11.80 0.17
N GLU A 254 -19.17 -12.45 -0.73
CA GLU A 254 -19.68 -13.57 -1.53
C GLU A 254 -20.29 -14.66 -0.62
N ARG A 255 -19.55 -15.05 0.42
CA ARG A 255 -19.99 -16.06 1.37
C ARG A 255 -21.13 -15.61 2.28
N PHE A 256 -21.07 -14.35 2.74
CA PHE A 256 -22.07 -13.83 3.66
C PHE A 256 -23.42 -13.54 2.98
N LEU A 257 -23.39 -13.02 1.75
CA LEU A 257 -24.60 -12.67 0.98
C LEU A 257 -25.12 -13.84 0.13
N GLU A 258 -24.37 -14.94 0.03
CA GLU A 258 -24.67 -16.08 -0.85
C GLU A 258 -24.92 -15.65 -2.31
N CYS A 259 -24.08 -14.74 -2.81
CA CYS A 259 -24.19 -14.14 -4.13
C CYS A 259 -23.04 -14.55 -5.07
N THR A 260 -23.07 -14.10 -6.31
CA THR A 260 -21.97 -14.33 -7.25
C THR A 260 -20.76 -13.46 -6.88
N THR A 261 -19.56 -13.85 -7.35
CA THR A 261 -18.32 -13.09 -7.13
C THR A 261 -18.42 -11.66 -7.70
N GLN A 262 -19.10 -11.48 -8.84
CA GLN A 262 -19.34 -10.15 -9.41
C GLN A 262 -20.22 -9.28 -8.50
N GLU A 263 -21.33 -9.82 -8.02
CA GLU A 263 -22.21 -9.10 -7.09
C GLU A 263 -21.50 -8.76 -5.78
N ALA A 264 -20.63 -9.62 -5.29
CA ALA A 264 -19.79 -9.34 -4.12
C ALA A 264 -18.77 -8.24 -4.40
N ALA A 265 -18.11 -8.25 -5.57
CA ALA A 265 -17.17 -7.20 -5.97
C ALA A 265 -17.87 -5.84 -6.11
N ASP A 266 -19.06 -5.80 -6.70
CA ASP A 266 -19.87 -4.59 -6.80
C ASP A 266 -20.26 -4.06 -5.39
N ALA A 267 -20.65 -4.93 -4.47
CA ALA A 267 -20.96 -4.57 -3.09
C ALA A 267 -19.73 -4.05 -2.32
N VAL A 268 -18.54 -4.64 -2.54
CA VAL A 268 -17.27 -4.10 -1.99
C VAL A 268 -17.00 -2.70 -2.53
N ASN A 269 -17.22 -2.45 -3.82
CA ASN A 269 -17.04 -1.12 -4.42
C ASN A 269 -18.05 -0.09 -3.89
N ASP A 270 -19.27 -0.49 -3.59
CA ASP A 270 -20.28 0.38 -2.95
C ASP A 270 -19.82 0.77 -1.53
N LEU A 271 -19.29 -0.17 -0.76
CA LEU A 271 -18.69 0.10 0.55
C LEU A 271 -17.49 1.05 0.43
N LEU A 272 -16.59 0.80 -0.52
CA LEU A 272 -15.44 1.65 -0.81
C LEU A 272 -15.89 3.08 -1.11
N THR A 273 -16.86 3.26 -2.00
CA THR A 273 -17.44 4.56 -2.33
C THR A 273 -17.99 5.27 -1.11
N SER A 274 -18.74 4.56 -0.28
CA SER A 274 -19.28 5.08 0.98
C SER A 274 -18.19 5.55 1.94
N ARG A 275 -17.06 4.84 2.01
CA ARG A 275 -15.92 5.25 2.87
C ARG A 275 -15.23 6.51 2.35
N LEU A 276 -15.02 6.62 1.03
CA LEU A 276 -14.47 7.82 0.42
C LEU A 276 -15.37 9.06 0.68
N GLN A 277 -16.68 8.91 0.50
CA GLN A 277 -17.64 9.98 0.79
C GLN A 277 -17.67 10.36 2.27
N GLN A 278 -17.54 9.38 3.18
CA GLN A 278 -17.44 9.66 4.63
C GLN A 278 -16.15 10.43 4.95
N PHE A 279 -15.03 10.07 4.33
CA PHE A 279 -13.78 10.80 4.50
C PHE A 279 -13.93 12.25 4.06
N GLU A 280 -14.47 12.49 2.86
CA GLU A 280 -14.70 13.85 2.33
C GLU A 280 -15.61 14.67 3.26
N ASN A 281 -16.74 14.10 3.66
CA ASN A 281 -17.69 14.79 4.54
C ASN A 281 -17.05 15.17 5.87
N THR A 282 -16.33 14.26 6.51
CA THR A 282 -15.65 14.52 7.78
C THR A 282 -14.57 15.59 7.64
N ALA A 283 -13.75 15.52 6.56
CA ALA A 283 -12.72 16.51 6.30
C ALA A 283 -13.31 17.92 6.08
N LEU A 284 -14.42 18.01 5.35
CA LEU A 284 -15.04 19.30 5.02
C LEU A 284 -15.83 19.91 6.19
N THR A 285 -16.45 19.09 7.02
CA THR A 285 -17.43 19.59 8.00
C THR A 285 -16.95 19.56 9.46
N GLU A 286 -16.00 18.67 9.81
CA GLU A 286 -15.64 18.43 11.20
C GLU A 286 -14.24 18.96 11.59
N LEU A 287 -13.33 19.25 10.64
CA LEU A 287 -11.97 19.71 10.98
C LEU A 287 -11.97 21.15 11.54
N ALA A 288 -12.71 22.08 10.95
CA ALA A 288 -12.74 23.46 11.44
C ALA A 288 -13.32 23.57 12.88
N PRO A 289 -14.44 22.90 13.22
CA PRO A 289 -14.88 22.78 14.61
C PRO A 289 -13.83 22.15 15.54
N LEU A 290 -13.19 21.06 15.12
CA LEU A 290 -12.14 20.40 15.90
C LEU A 290 -10.98 21.34 16.22
N PHE A 291 -10.52 22.13 15.25
CA PHE A 291 -9.43 23.09 15.46
C PHE A 291 -9.80 24.16 16.47
N ALA A 292 -11.03 24.70 16.39
CA ALA A 292 -11.54 25.68 17.32
C ALA A 292 -11.66 25.11 18.75
N GLU A 293 -12.23 23.93 18.89
CA GLU A 293 -12.41 23.25 20.19
C GLU A 293 -11.08 22.87 20.84
N SER A 294 -10.09 22.46 20.02
CA SER A 294 -8.76 22.05 20.49
C SER A 294 -7.82 23.24 20.73
N GLY A 295 -8.22 24.46 20.36
CA GLY A 295 -7.39 25.65 20.52
C GLY A 295 -6.06 25.59 19.76
N LEU A 296 -6.06 24.95 18.58
CA LEU A 296 -4.86 24.81 17.77
C LEU A 296 -4.40 26.15 17.19
N ASP A 297 -3.10 26.38 17.23
CA ASP A 297 -2.52 27.50 16.52
C ASP A 297 -2.54 27.26 14.99
N PRO A 298 -2.35 28.31 14.18
CA PRO A 298 -2.40 28.20 12.71
C PRO A 298 -1.40 27.19 12.12
N GLN A 299 -0.22 27.01 12.73
CA GLN A 299 0.79 26.07 12.27
C GLN A 299 0.34 24.62 12.52
N ALA A 300 -0.19 24.34 13.68
CA ALA A 300 -0.75 23.03 14.00
C ALA A 300 -1.97 22.69 13.11
N CYS A 301 -2.85 23.66 12.84
CA CYS A 301 -3.95 23.50 11.89
C CYS A 301 -3.43 23.14 10.48
N ALA A 302 -2.44 23.87 10.00
CA ALA A 302 -1.83 23.60 8.68
C ALA A 302 -1.19 22.21 8.63
N GLY A 303 -0.56 21.76 9.71
CA GLY A 303 0.00 20.42 9.84
C GLY A 303 -1.06 19.32 9.73
N VAL A 304 -2.17 19.44 10.46
CA VAL A 304 -3.28 18.49 10.38
C VAL A 304 -3.89 18.47 8.97
N LEU A 305 -4.07 19.63 8.34
CA LEU A 305 -4.58 19.72 6.96
C LEU A 305 -3.60 19.08 5.95
N ALA A 306 -2.29 19.25 6.11
CA ALA A 306 -1.29 18.61 5.28
C ALA A 306 -1.34 17.08 5.41
N TYR A 307 -1.50 16.57 6.64
CA TYR A 307 -1.69 15.14 6.89
C TYR A 307 -2.96 14.61 6.21
N VAL A 308 -4.11 15.27 6.38
CA VAL A 308 -5.37 14.86 5.76
C VAL A 308 -5.27 14.88 4.23
N LYS A 309 -4.62 15.92 3.66
CA LYS A 309 -4.33 15.96 2.22
C LYS A 309 -3.43 14.80 1.79
N GLY A 310 -2.43 14.46 2.57
CA GLY A 310 -1.56 13.31 2.30
C GLY A 310 -2.33 11.99 2.27
N LEU A 311 -3.33 11.81 3.13
CA LEU A 311 -4.25 10.65 3.09
C LEU A 311 -5.11 10.64 1.81
N GLN A 312 -5.53 11.80 1.30
CA GLN A 312 -6.23 11.91 0.01
C GLN A 312 -5.31 11.54 -1.17
N ASP A 313 -4.10 12.07 -1.18
CA ASP A 313 -3.08 11.77 -2.19
C ASP A 313 -2.75 10.27 -2.19
N TRP A 314 -2.68 9.66 -1.01
CA TRP A 314 -2.45 8.22 -0.89
C TRP A 314 -3.58 7.40 -1.52
N GLN A 315 -4.83 7.80 -1.32
CA GLN A 315 -5.99 7.07 -1.88
C GLN A 315 -6.01 7.13 -3.41
N SER A 316 -5.81 8.30 -4.00
CA SER A 316 -5.77 8.47 -5.46
C SER A 316 -4.51 7.85 -6.08
N GLY A 317 -3.37 8.01 -5.43
CA GLY A 317 -2.11 7.44 -5.87
C GLY A 317 -2.09 5.93 -5.79
N GLY A 318 -2.60 5.34 -4.71
CA GLY A 318 -2.75 3.90 -4.55
C GLY A 318 -3.69 3.30 -5.60
N HIS A 319 -4.80 3.99 -5.92
CA HIS A 319 -5.68 3.58 -7.00
C HIS A 319 -4.94 3.56 -8.36
N GLU A 320 -4.24 4.62 -8.70
CA GLU A 320 -3.49 4.71 -9.96
C GLU A 320 -2.42 3.63 -10.09
N TRP A 321 -1.74 3.31 -8.98
CA TRP A 321 -0.77 2.23 -8.98
C TRP A 321 -1.41 0.85 -9.16
N HIS A 322 -2.52 0.56 -8.49
CA HIS A 322 -3.25 -0.70 -8.68
C HIS A 322 -3.68 -0.91 -10.13
N MET A 323 -4.10 0.16 -10.82
CA MET A 323 -4.46 0.11 -12.22
C MET A 323 -3.28 -0.17 -13.17
N ARG A 324 -2.03 -0.05 -12.70
CA ARG A 324 -0.81 -0.21 -13.50
C ARG A 324 0.06 -1.39 -13.08
N SER A 325 -0.01 -1.79 -11.82
CA SER A 325 0.86 -2.84 -11.27
C SER A 325 0.56 -4.20 -11.89
N SER A 326 1.62 -4.92 -12.27
CA SER A 326 1.52 -6.31 -12.72
C SER A 326 1.21 -7.30 -11.59
N ARG A 327 1.26 -6.85 -10.33
CA ARG A 327 1.00 -7.68 -9.15
C ARG A 327 -0.48 -8.05 -9.01
N TYR A 328 -1.39 -7.29 -9.62
CA TYR A 328 -2.83 -7.35 -9.39
C TYR A 328 -3.64 -7.45 -10.69
N MET A 329 -4.93 -7.76 -10.53
CA MET A 329 -5.90 -7.66 -11.63
C MET A 329 -6.00 -6.20 -12.10
N ASN A 330 -5.75 -5.95 -13.37
CA ASN A 330 -5.97 -4.65 -14.00
C ASN A 330 -5.95 -4.80 -15.52
N GLU A 331 -6.57 -3.85 -16.23
CA GLU A 331 -6.64 -3.84 -17.69
C GLU A 331 -5.31 -3.43 -18.36
N ARG A 332 -4.38 -2.82 -17.62
CA ARG A 332 -3.14 -2.23 -18.13
C ARG A 332 -1.88 -3.02 -17.72
N GLY A 333 -2.05 -4.11 -17.00
CA GLY A 333 -0.94 -4.93 -16.53
C GLY A 333 -0.16 -5.52 -17.70
N GLY A 334 1.00 -4.96 -17.99
CA GLY A 334 1.98 -5.56 -18.89
C GLY A 334 2.50 -4.73 -20.05
N ALA A 335 2.11 -3.48 -20.26
CA ALA A 335 2.72 -2.65 -21.31
C ALA A 335 2.46 -1.15 -21.10
N ASP A 336 3.26 -0.50 -20.31
CA ASP A 336 3.62 0.90 -20.57
C ASP A 336 4.97 1.22 -19.92
N ASP A 337 6.04 1.01 -20.67
CA ASP A 337 7.35 1.58 -20.38
C ASP A 337 7.19 3.10 -20.45
N GLY A 338 7.22 3.75 -19.32
CA GLY A 338 7.11 5.20 -19.18
C GLY A 338 8.18 6.03 -19.92
N THR A 339 8.23 5.88 -21.24
CA THR A 339 9.01 6.70 -22.17
C THR A 339 8.08 7.51 -23.05
N GLY A 340 7.28 8.38 -22.49
CA GLY A 340 6.43 9.33 -23.18
C GLY A 340 6.67 10.76 -22.76
N GLY A 341 7.88 11.26 -22.99
CA GLY A 341 8.21 12.65 -22.77
C GLY A 341 8.98 13.20 -23.95
N GLY A 342 8.31 13.81 -24.91
CA GLY A 342 8.99 14.48 -26.00
C GLY A 342 8.04 15.21 -26.93
N ALA A 343 7.63 16.42 -26.54
CA ALA A 343 6.99 17.35 -27.48
C ALA A 343 7.99 17.76 -28.56
N GLY A 344 7.63 17.54 -29.80
CA GLY A 344 8.36 18.01 -30.96
C GLY A 344 7.39 18.50 -32.01
N THR A 345 7.13 19.81 -31.99
CA THR A 345 6.48 20.55 -33.08
C THR A 345 7.38 20.54 -34.31
N GLY A 346 6.83 20.20 -35.48
CA GLY A 346 7.54 20.37 -36.75
C GLY A 346 6.62 20.21 -37.95
N HIS A 347 6.22 21.34 -38.52
CA HIS A 347 5.57 21.48 -39.81
C HIS A 347 6.42 20.92 -40.96
N GLY A 348 5.75 20.36 -42.00
CA GLY A 348 6.37 20.17 -43.29
C GLY A 348 5.50 19.41 -44.26
N ALA A 349 5.01 20.13 -45.26
CA ALA A 349 4.08 19.68 -46.28
C ALA A 349 4.73 18.91 -47.43
N ALA A 350 3.87 18.15 -48.12
CA ALA A 350 3.68 18.01 -49.56
C ALA A 350 4.47 16.93 -50.36
N THR A 351 3.64 16.18 -51.05
CA THR A 351 3.69 15.71 -52.48
C THR A 351 4.51 14.52 -52.88
N GLY A 352 3.83 13.59 -53.58
CA GLY A 352 4.44 12.90 -54.66
C GLY A 352 4.10 11.42 -54.86
N ALA A 353 3.24 11.17 -55.76
CA ALA A 353 2.67 9.97 -56.36
C ALA A 353 3.57 8.82 -56.80
N ALA A 354 2.85 7.72 -57.08
CA ALA A 354 3.06 6.65 -58.07
C ALA A 354 3.77 5.37 -57.57
N GLY A 355 3.09 4.25 -57.42
CA GLY A 355 2.84 3.31 -58.52
C GLY A 355 3.81 2.12 -58.45
N GLY A 356 3.30 0.90 -58.23
CA GLY A 356 4.08 -0.31 -58.47
C GLY A 356 3.49 -1.58 -57.84
N THR A 357 2.78 -2.33 -58.68
CA THR A 357 2.15 -3.64 -58.41
C THR A 357 3.19 -4.76 -58.24
N PRO A 358 2.90 -5.85 -57.49
CA PRO A 358 3.81 -6.97 -57.29
C PRO A 358 3.67 -8.08 -58.35
N PRO A 359 4.68 -8.93 -58.58
CA PRO A 359 4.55 -10.19 -59.31
C PRO A 359 4.33 -11.40 -58.39
N PRO A 360 3.79 -12.51 -58.93
CA PRO A 360 3.36 -13.68 -58.16
C PRO A 360 4.44 -14.76 -58.01
N PRO A 361 4.11 -15.88 -57.33
CA PRO A 361 5.06 -16.79 -56.68
C PRO A 361 5.58 -17.92 -57.61
N GLN A 362 6.75 -18.41 -57.25
CA GLN A 362 7.14 -19.81 -57.44
C GLN A 362 7.72 -20.38 -56.17
#